data_2191af62ba23635dc37d247d848c7e6a
#
_entry.id   2191af62ba23635dc37d247d848c7e6a
#
_cell.length_a   1.000
_cell.length_b   1.000
_cell.length_c   1.000
_cell.angle_alpha   90.00
_cell.angle_beta   90.00
_cell.angle_gamma   90.00
#
_symmetry.space_group_name_H-M   'P 1'
#
loop_
_entity.id
_entity.type
_entity.pdbx_description
1 polymer ?
#
loop_
_entity_poly.entity_id
_entity_poly.type
_entity_poly.pdbx_seq_one_letter_code
_entity_poly.pdbx_strand_id
1 'polypeptide(L)'
;VPGTGKTYIGREFAKWFVSGDRVRMETVQFHPGFSYEDFIQGIRPRTVEGQVHYELTDGVFLRFCRLAARDREVPYVFFIDELNRASLPRVFGELNFLLEYREDSISLSGGGPPFELPPNVYIVATMNEADRSISSIDQACIRRFSFVHLEPNYVALGHYLAKWEVNGDPLVDLLKEINESVSTEDLQLGISFFMQDGNALPSVLPDIWKGEIEPYLKESFYGQQE
;
A
#
# COMPACT_ATOMS: atom_id res chain seq x y z
N VAL A 1 3.56 0.87 11.52
CA VAL A 1 4.96 0.51 11.81
C VAL A 1 5.74 0.40 10.51
N PRO A 2 6.82 1.14 10.27
CA PRO A 2 7.69 0.97 9.11
C PRO A 2 8.50 -0.33 9.20
N GLY A 3 8.78 -0.94 8.04
CA GLY A 3 9.62 -2.14 8.02
C GLY A 3 8.97 -3.43 8.53
N THR A 4 7.64 -3.48 8.73
CA THR A 4 6.93 -4.73 9.11
C THR A 4 6.63 -5.65 7.92
N GLY A 5 6.94 -5.20 6.68
CA GLY A 5 6.68 -5.97 5.47
C GLY A 5 5.27 -5.81 4.91
N LYS A 6 4.56 -4.71 5.22
CA LYS A 6 3.17 -4.45 4.76
C LYS A 6 2.98 -4.66 3.27
N THR A 7 3.79 -4.01 2.44
CA THR A 7 3.73 -4.12 0.97
C THR A 7 3.96 -5.56 0.51
N TYR A 8 4.96 -6.25 1.10
CA TYR A 8 5.25 -7.63 0.78
C TYR A 8 4.09 -8.55 1.13
N ILE A 9 3.61 -8.49 2.37
CA ILE A 9 2.50 -9.33 2.87
C ILE A 9 1.23 -9.05 2.07
N GLY A 10 0.88 -7.77 1.86
CA GLY A 10 -0.30 -7.39 1.08
C GLY A 10 -0.27 -7.90 -0.36
N ARG A 11 0.90 -7.83 -1.02
CA ARG A 11 1.08 -8.35 -2.38
C ARG A 11 1.02 -9.87 -2.43
N GLU A 12 1.65 -10.56 -1.50
CA GLU A 12 1.60 -12.03 -1.44
C GLU A 12 0.18 -12.52 -1.13
N PHE A 13 -0.55 -11.84 -0.23
CA PHE A 13 -1.97 -12.10 0.00
C PHE A 13 -2.80 -11.90 -1.27
N ALA A 14 -2.60 -10.77 -1.98
CA ALA A 14 -3.32 -10.50 -3.22
C ALA A 14 -3.05 -11.58 -4.29
N LYS A 15 -1.79 -11.99 -4.47
CA LYS A 15 -1.43 -13.09 -5.38
C LYS A 15 -2.10 -14.41 -4.99
N TRP A 16 -2.05 -14.76 -3.70
CA TRP A 16 -2.70 -15.97 -3.20
C TRP A 16 -4.20 -15.94 -3.44
N PHE A 17 -4.85 -14.80 -3.19
CA PHE A 17 -6.30 -14.64 -3.32
C PHE A 17 -6.78 -14.82 -4.77
N VAL A 18 -5.98 -14.41 -5.75
CA VAL A 18 -6.26 -14.63 -7.19
C VAL A 18 -5.62 -15.91 -7.73
N SER A 19 -5.16 -16.82 -6.87
CA SER A 19 -4.51 -18.09 -7.26
C SER A 19 -3.31 -17.91 -8.20
N GLY A 20 -2.55 -16.83 -8.03
CA GLY A 20 -1.36 -16.50 -8.81
C GLY A 20 -1.63 -15.93 -10.22
N ASP A 21 -2.87 -15.74 -10.59
CA ASP A 21 -3.22 -15.17 -11.89
C ASP A 21 -2.95 -13.66 -11.93
N ARG A 22 -1.89 -13.28 -12.65
CA ARG A 22 -1.43 -11.89 -12.74
C ARG A 22 -2.41 -10.97 -13.48
N VAL A 23 -3.28 -11.49 -14.32
CA VAL A 23 -4.29 -10.69 -15.04
C VAL A 23 -5.38 -10.20 -14.08
N ARG A 24 -5.61 -10.97 -13.01
CA ARG A 24 -6.61 -10.65 -11.98
C ARG A 24 -6.06 -9.81 -10.82
N MET A 25 -4.84 -9.31 -10.95
CA MET A 25 -4.22 -8.43 -9.95
C MET A 25 -3.62 -7.21 -10.65
N GLU A 26 -4.04 -6.01 -10.24
CA GLU A 26 -3.42 -4.74 -10.62
C GLU A 26 -2.76 -4.12 -9.41
N THR A 27 -1.62 -3.45 -9.60
CA THR A 27 -0.87 -2.81 -8.51
C THR A 27 -0.58 -1.37 -8.87
N VAL A 28 -0.93 -0.46 -7.98
CA VAL A 28 -0.57 0.95 -8.08
C VAL A 28 0.08 1.43 -6.79
N GLN A 29 0.98 2.39 -6.90
CA GLN A 29 1.51 3.11 -5.75
C GLN A 29 0.99 4.54 -5.77
N PHE A 30 0.36 4.96 -4.66
CA PHE A 30 -0.08 6.33 -4.54
C PHE A 30 1.10 7.25 -4.20
N HIS A 31 1.03 8.47 -4.69
CA HIS A 31 1.99 9.56 -4.45
C HIS A 31 1.25 10.90 -4.49
N PRO A 32 1.83 12.00 -4.01
CA PRO A 32 1.12 13.28 -3.91
C PRO A 32 0.54 13.84 -5.22
N GLY A 33 1.13 13.46 -6.36
CA GLY A 33 0.62 13.85 -7.68
C GLY A 33 -0.36 12.87 -8.32
N PHE A 34 -0.75 11.78 -7.63
CA PHE A 34 -1.72 10.82 -8.16
C PHE A 34 -3.12 11.42 -8.13
N SER A 35 -3.83 11.38 -9.25
CA SER A 35 -5.07 12.12 -9.48
C SER A 35 -6.27 11.23 -9.81
N TYR A 36 -7.46 11.84 -9.83
CA TYR A 36 -8.69 11.21 -10.30
C TYR A 36 -8.56 10.73 -11.76
N GLU A 37 -7.91 11.53 -12.59
CA GLU A 37 -7.69 11.24 -14.00
C GLU A 37 -6.79 10.02 -14.22
N ASP A 38 -5.86 9.77 -13.29
CA ASP A 38 -5.02 8.58 -13.34
C ASP A 38 -5.76 7.35 -12.86
N PHE A 39 -6.65 7.53 -11.89
CA PHE A 39 -7.35 6.44 -11.21
C PHE A 39 -8.66 6.05 -11.91
N ILE A 40 -9.55 7.00 -12.14
CA ILE A 40 -10.90 6.78 -12.66
C ILE A 40 -10.96 7.07 -14.15
N GLN A 41 -10.96 8.33 -14.55
CA GLN A 41 -10.98 8.75 -15.95
C GLN A 41 -10.54 10.18 -16.13
N GLY A 42 -9.94 10.49 -17.27
CA GLY A 42 -9.48 11.83 -17.59
C GLY A 42 -9.36 12.09 -19.08
N ILE A 43 -9.36 13.37 -19.44
CA ILE A 43 -9.14 13.79 -20.81
C ILE A 43 -7.64 13.71 -21.11
N ARG A 44 -7.27 12.93 -22.13
CA ARG A 44 -5.88 12.77 -22.57
C ARG A 44 -5.72 13.26 -24.01
N PRO A 45 -4.65 14.01 -24.33
CA PRO A 45 -4.35 14.35 -25.71
C PRO A 45 -3.87 13.11 -26.48
N ARG A 46 -4.37 12.95 -27.70
CA ARG A 46 -3.94 11.90 -28.62
C ARG A 46 -3.65 12.52 -29.99
N THR A 47 -2.51 12.21 -30.55
CA THR A 47 -2.17 12.66 -31.91
C THR A 47 -2.64 11.62 -32.91
N VAL A 48 -3.54 12.04 -33.79
CA VAL A 48 -4.05 11.22 -34.92
C VAL A 48 -3.81 12.04 -36.17
N GLU A 49 -3.10 11.48 -37.16
CA GLU A 49 -2.78 12.12 -38.45
C GLU A 49 -2.16 13.53 -38.31
N GLY A 50 -1.33 13.74 -37.25
CA GLY A 50 -0.67 15.03 -37.00
C GLY A 50 -1.56 16.08 -36.31
N GLN A 51 -2.81 15.77 -36.00
CA GLN A 51 -3.71 16.64 -35.24
C GLN A 51 -3.88 16.15 -33.81
N VAL A 52 -3.97 17.08 -32.85
CA VAL A 52 -4.22 16.76 -31.45
C VAL A 52 -5.72 16.67 -31.20
N HIS A 53 -6.17 15.49 -30.80
CA HIS A 53 -7.53 15.23 -30.34
C HIS A 53 -7.52 15.02 -28.82
N TYR A 54 -8.59 15.39 -28.16
CA TYR A 54 -8.79 15.17 -26.73
C TYR A 54 -9.81 14.05 -26.56
N GLU A 55 -9.38 12.96 -25.93
CA GLU A 55 -10.23 11.79 -25.71
C GLU A 55 -10.38 11.55 -24.20
N LEU A 56 -11.60 11.24 -23.78
CA LEU A 56 -11.83 10.73 -22.42
C LEU A 56 -11.31 9.30 -22.36
N THR A 57 -10.38 9.04 -21.46
CA THR A 57 -9.77 7.73 -21.27
C THR A 57 -9.97 7.23 -19.86
N ASP A 58 -10.20 5.92 -19.73
CA ASP A 58 -10.29 5.28 -18.43
C ASP A 58 -8.94 5.33 -17.69
N GLY A 59 -8.99 5.64 -16.40
CA GLY A 59 -7.88 5.47 -15.47
C GLY A 59 -7.62 3.99 -15.16
N VAL A 60 -6.59 3.73 -14.37
CA VAL A 60 -6.14 2.36 -14.09
C VAL A 60 -7.22 1.53 -13.39
N PHE A 61 -7.91 2.10 -12.41
CA PHE A 61 -8.94 1.41 -11.65
C PHE A 61 -10.18 1.09 -12.49
N LEU A 62 -10.65 2.06 -13.29
CA LEU A 62 -11.83 1.86 -14.14
C LEU A 62 -11.58 0.79 -15.20
N ARG A 63 -10.39 0.78 -15.82
CA ARG A 63 -9.99 -0.29 -16.77
C ARG A 63 -10.00 -1.66 -16.10
N PHE A 64 -9.44 -1.74 -14.89
CA PHE A 64 -9.42 -2.97 -14.11
C PHE A 64 -10.83 -3.46 -13.76
N CYS A 65 -11.72 -2.57 -13.32
CA CYS A 65 -13.11 -2.91 -13.04
C CYS A 65 -13.84 -3.43 -14.29
N ARG A 66 -13.60 -2.81 -15.46
CA ARG A 66 -14.18 -3.29 -16.73
C ARG A 66 -13.66 -4.67 -17.14
N LEU A 67 -12.41 -4.99 -16.78
CA LEU A 67 -11.86 -6.33 -16.98
C LEU A 67 -12.55 -7.33 -16.05
N ALA A 68 -12.65 -7.01 -14.76
CA ALA A 68 -13.29 -7.86 -13.75
C ALA A 68 -14.79 -8.12 -14.04
N ALA A 69 -15.48 -7.13 -14.61
CA ALA A 69 -16.90 -7.26 -14.97
C ALA A 69 -17.16 -8.31 -16.07
N ARG A 70 -16.13 -8.74 -16.82
CA ARG A 70 -16.25 -9.76 -17.89
C ARG A 70 -16.28 -11.19 -17.33
N ASP A 71 -15.75 -11.39 -16.13
CA ASP A 71 -15.72 -12.70 -15.47
C ASP A 71 -16.00 -12.51 -13.97
N ARG A 72 -17.28 -12.43 -13.63
CA ARG A 72 -17.77 -12.13 -12.28
C ARG A 72 -17.64 -13.28 -11.29
N GLU A 73 -17.34 -14.49 -11.78
CA GLU A 73 -17.26 -15.71 -10.94
C GLU A 73 -15.93 -15.88 -10.23
N VAL A 74 -14.90 -15.11 -10.63
CA VAL A 74 -13.57 -15.19 -10.04
C VAL A 74 -13.16 -13.85 -9.39
N PRO A 75 -12.38 -13.89 -8.29
CA PRO A 75 -11.94 -12.67 -7.63
C PRO A 75 -10.87 -11.91 -8.42
N TYR A 76 -10.95 -10.60 -8.35
CA TYR A 76 -9.97 -9.64 -8.85
C TYR A 76 -9.48 -8.78 -7.70
N VAL A 77 -8.18 -8.55 -7.59
CA VAL A 77 -7.59 -7.72 -6.51
C VAL A 77 -6.90 -6.50 -7.09
N PHE A 78 -7.36 -5.34 -6.67
CA PHE A 78 -6.68 -4.07 -6.91
C PHE A 78 -5.84 -3.71 -5.68
N PHE A 79 -4.52 -3.77 -5.83
CA PHE A 79 -3.59 -3.50 -4.75
C PHE A 79 -3.09 -2.06 -4.81
N ILE A 80 -3.28 -1.30 -3.72
CA ILE A 80 -2.82 0.08 -3.58
C ILE A 80 -1.71 0.12 -2.54
N ASP A 81 -0.51 0.47 -2.96
CA ASP A 81 0.59 0.73 -2.03
C ASP A 81 0.60 2.21 -1.64
N GLU A 82 0.93 2.49 -0.37
CA GLU A 82 1.01 3.85 0.19
C GLU A 82 -0.31 4.64 0.03
N LEU A 83 -1.45 4.06 0.40
CA LEU A 83 -2.79 4.63 0.22
C LEU A 83 -2.89 6.08 0.70
N ASN A 84 -2.26 6.39 1.81
CA ASN A 84 -2.32 7.71 2.45
C ASN A 84 -1.37 8.77 1.84
N ARG A 85 -0.57 8.43 0.81
CA ARG A 85 0.29 9.41 0.13
C ARG A 85 -0.44 10.26 -0.92
N ALA A 86 -1.67 9.92 -1.28
CA ALA A 86 -2.50 10.75 -2.14
C ALA A 86 -3.69 11.33 -1.37
N SER A 87 -4.28 12.39 -1.90
CA SER A 87 -5.54 12.92 -1.37
C SER A 87 -6.69 12.00 -1.75
N LEU A 88 -7.11 11.12 -0.83
CA LEU A 88 -8.14 10.11 -1.09
C LEU A 88 -9.45 10.68 -1.64
N PRO A 89 -10.00 11.79 -1.08
CA PRO A 89 -11.22 12.39 -1.63
C PRO A 89 -11.06 12.84 -3.07
N ARG A 90 -9.86 13.31 -3.45
CA ARG A 90 -9.58 13.76 -4.81
C ARG A 90 -9.38 12.62 -5.79
N VAL A 91 -8.74 11.53 -5.34
CA VAL A 91 -8.45 10.36 -6.19
C VAL A 91 -9.68 9.50 -6.39
N PHE A 92 -10.40 9.21 -5.30
CA PHE A 92 -11.60 8.36 -5.36
C PHE A 92 -12.82 9.10 -5.90
N GLY A 93 -12.94 10.41 -5.63
CA GLY A 93 -14.08 11.19 -6.07
C GLY A 93 -15.42 10.54 -5.69
N GLU A 94 -16.32 10.43 -6.65
CA GLU A 94 -17.63 9.80 -6.50
C GLU A 94 -17.57 8.29 -6.27
N LEU A 95 -16.48 7.62 -6.62
CA LEU A 95 -16.28 6.19 -6.32
C LEU A 95 -16.35 5.90 -4.81
N ASN A 96 -16.00 6.90 -3.98
CA ASN A 96 -16.07 6.78 -2.53
C ASN A 96 -17.48 6.37 -2.04
N PHE A 97 -18.53 6.74 -2.77
CA PHE A 97 -19.90 6.30 -2.51
C PHE A 97 -20.05 4.78 -2.73
N LEU A 98 -19.51 4.23 -3.82
CA LEU A 98 -19.61 2.80 -4.12
C LEU A 98 -18.75 1.90 -3.22
N LEU A 99 -17.78 2.45 -2.49
CA LEU A 99 -17.07 1.68 -1.47
C LEU A 99 -17.99 1.33 -0.28
N GLU A 100 -19.00 2.15 -0.02
CA GLU A 100 -19.99 1.94 1.04
C GLU A 100 -21.26 1.23 0.50
N TYR A 101 -21.74 1.66 -0.66
CA TYR A 101 -22.96 1.17 -1.30
C TYR A 101 -22.61 0.39 -2.58
N ARG A 102 -22.12 -0.85 -2.40
CA ARG A 102 -21.54 -1.68 -3.46
C ARG A 102 -22.54 -2.12 -4.54
N GLU A 103 -23.82 -2.12 -4.23
CA GLU A 103 -24.89 -2.54 -5.13
C GLU A 103 -25.48 -1.37 -5.95
N ASP A 104 -25.06 -0.14 -5.64
CA ASP A 104 -25.52 1.04 -6.35
C ASP A 104 -24.71 1.32 -7.62
N SER A 105 -25.18 2.28 -8.39
CA SER A 105 -24.46 2.84 -9.54
C SER A 105 -24.33 4.36 -9.42
N ILE A 106 -23.29 4.90 -10.02
CA ILE A 106 -23.02 6.35 -10.03
C ILE A 106 -22.72 6.85 -11.43
N SER A 107 -23.03 8.14 -11.68
CA SER A 107 -22.54 8.84 -12.86
C SER A 107 -21.11 9.34 -12.62
N LEU A 108 -20.19 8.99 -13.49
CA LEU A 108 -18.82 9.51 -13.42
C LEU A 108 -18.75 10.93 -14.00
N SER A 109 -17.86 11.78 -13.46
CA SER A 109 -17.76 13.20 -13.83
C SER A 109 -17.39 13.43 -15.30
N GLY A 110 -16.71 12.49 -15.96
CA GLY A 110 -16.45 12.55 -17.40
C GLY A 110 -17.63 12.18 -18.28
N GLY A 111 -18.78 11.76 -17.70
CA GLY A 111 -19.95 11.30 -18.41
C GLY A 111 -19.88 9.82 -18.79
N GLY A 112 -20.85 9.37 -19.60
CA GLY A 112 -20.98 7.97 -20.01
C GLY A 112 -22.12 7.26 -19.25
N PRO A 113 -22.26 5.93 -19.42
CA PRO A 113 -23.23 5.14 -18.69
C PRO A 113 -22.91 5.11 -17.19
N PRO A 114 -23.90 4.92 -16.32
CA PRO A 114 -23.66 4.72 -14.90
C PRO A 114 -22.63 3.60 -14.66
N PHE A 115 -21.75 3.84 -13.71
CA PHE A 115 -20.70 2.90 -13.31
C PHE A 115 -21.15 2.15 -12.06
N GLU A 116 -20.98 0.83 -12.10
CA GLU A 116 -21.16 -0.08 -10.99
C GLU A 116 -19.80 -0.67 -10.62
N LEU A 117 -19.49 -0.76 -9.33
CA LEU A 117 -18.30 -1.42 -8.87
C LEU A 117 -18.51 -2.95 -8.86
N PRO A 118 -17.81 -3.72 -9.70
CA PRO A 118 -18.04 -5.15 -9.79
C PRO A 118 -17.86 -5.84 -8.43
N PRO A 119 -18.79 -6.74 -8.02
CA PRO A 119 -18.78 -7.35 -6.69
C PRO A 119 -17.55 -8.23 -6.45
N ASN A 120 -16.94 -8.73 -7.51
CA ASN A 120 -15.73 -9.54 -7.49
C ASN A 120 -14.42 -8.74 -7.46
N VAL A 121 -14.49 -7.40 -7.41
CA VAL A 121 -13.31 -6.53 -7.22
C VAL A 121 -13.08 -6.28 -5.74
N TYR A 122 -11.91 -6.67 -5.26
CA TYR A 122 -11.42 -6.44 -3.90
C TYR A 122 -10.31 -5.41 -3.94
N ILE A 123 -10.32 -4.47 -3.00
CA ILE A 123 -9.27 -3.47 -2.84
C ILE A 123 -8.46 -3.84 -1.60
N VAL A 124 -7.17 -4.07 -1.80
CA VAL A 124 -6.20 -4.29 -0.73
C VAL A 124 -5.25 -3.11 -0.75
N ALA A 125 -5.04 -2.48 0.39
CA ALA A 125 -4.18 -1.30 0.46
C ALA A 125 -3.20 -1.40 1.62
N THR A 126 -2.03 -0.77 1.46
CA THR A 126 -1.09 -0.55 2.54
C THR A 126 -1.02 0.95 2.87
N MET A 127 -0.77 1.25 4.12
CA MET A 127 -0.48 2.61 4.55
C MET A 127 0.55 2.62 5.68
N ASN A 128 1.23 3.75 5.83
CA ASN A 128 2.19 3.97 6.91
C ASN A 128 1.75 5.17 7.76
N GLU A 129 1.24 4.91 8.96
CA GLU A 129 0.74 5.95 9.87
C GLU A 129 1.85 6.78 10.51
N ALA A 130 3.07 6.24 10.55
CA ALA A 130 4.24 6.95 11.09
C ALA A 130 4.73 8.12 10.22
N ASP A 131 4.30 8.19 8.96
CA ASP A 131 4.72 9.25 8.04
C ASP A 131 3.91 10.53 8.29
N ARG A 132 4.44 11.43 9.12
CA ARG A 132 3.83 12.73 9.49
C ARG A 132 3.78 13.72 8.34
N SER A 133 4.46 13.48 7.24
CA SER A 133 4.45 14.36 6.05
C SER A 133 3.16 14.27 5.23
N ILE A 134 2.27 13.34 5.62
CA ILE A 134 1.05 13.05 4.91
C ILE A 134 -0.09 13.90 5.48
N SER A 135 -0.89 14.48 4.57
CA SER A 135 -2.11 15.20 4.91
C SER A 135 -3.02 14.36 5.81
N SER A 136 -3.71 15.00 6.74
CA SER A 136 -4.68 14.33 7.62
C SER A 136 -5.52 13.33 6.85
N ILE A 137 -5.41 12.06 7.25
CA ILE A 137 -6.12 10.96 6.61
C ILE A 137 -7.63 11.29 6.61
N ASP A 138 -8.26 11.26 5.45
CA ASP A 138 -9.69 11.47 5.35
C ASP A 138 -10.42 10.30 6.03
N GLN A 139 -10.88 10.57 7.24
CA GLN A 139 -11.62 9.62 8.07
C GLN A 139 -12.87 9.07 7.34
N ALA A 140 -13.50 9.88 6.49
CA ALA A 140 -14.67 9.47 5.75
C ALA A 140 -14.36 8.41 4.68
N CYS A 141 -13.20 8.48 4.05
CA CYS A 141 -12.77 7.47 3.09
C CYS A 141 -12.26 6.20 3.80
N ILE A 142 -11.44 6.37 4.84
CA ILE A 142 -10.77 5.27 5.54
C ILE A 142 -11.74 4.36 6.28
N ARG A 143 -12.81 4.88 6.89
CA ARG A 143 -13.82 4.06 7.59
C ARG A 143 -14.49 2.99 6.71
N ARG A 144 -14.32 3.06 5.38
CA ARG A 144 -14.83 2.07 4.42
C ARG A 144 -13.92 0.86 4.25
N PHE A 145 -12.76 0.89 4.89
CA PHE A 145 -11.80 -0.19 4.89
C PHE A 145 -11.80 -0.92 6.23
N SER A 146 -11.56 -2.22 6.19
CA SER A 146 -11.22 -3.01 7.37
C SER A 146 -9.71 -2.96 7.58
N PHE A 147 -9.28 -2.65 8.80
CA PHE A 147 -7.87 -2.52 9.12
C PHE A 147 -7.29 -3.81 9.68
N VAL A 148 -6.09 -4.13 9.22
CA VAL A 148 -5.24 -5.16 9.81
C VAL A 148 -3.94 -4.48 10.23
N HIS A 149 -3.72 -4.41 11.53
CA HIS A 149 -2.47 -3.88 12.07
C HIS A 149 -1.37 -4.93 11.97
N LEU A 150 -0.21 -4.55 11.44
CA LEU A 150 0.95 -5.44 11.31
C LEU A 150 2.05 -5.00 12.27
N GLU A 151 2.21 -5.78 13.32
CA GLU A 151 3.30 -5.63 14.30
C GLU A 151 4.60 -6.29 13.81
N PRO A 152 5.76 -5.91 14.39
CA PRO A 152 7.02 -6.60 14.13
C PRO A 152 6.95 -8.09 14.51
N ASN A 153 7.07 -8.97 13.54
CA ASN A 153 7.00 -10.42 13.77
C ASN A 153 8.40 -10.99 14.08
N TYR A 154 8.79 -10.96 15.34
CA TYR A 154 10.07 -11.45 15.82
C TYR A 154 10.31 -12.94 15.54
N VAL A 155 9.26 -13.76 15.56
CA VAL A 155 9.35 -15.19 15.24
C VAL A 155 9.72 -15.39 13.78
N ALA A 156 9.11 -14.60 12.88
CA ALA A 156 9.44 -14.64 11.45
C ALA A 156 10.90 -14.22 11.19
N LEU A 157 11.41 -13.22 11.94
CA LEU A 157 12.82 -12.82 11.84
C LEU A 157 13.76 -13.95 12.29
N GLY A 158 13.47 -14.57 13.44
CA GLY A 158 14.26 -15.71 13.94
C GLY A 158 14.30 -16.87 12.95
N HIS A 159 13.14 -17.23 12.38
CA HIS A 159 13.07 -18.27 11.36
C HIS A 159 13.80 -17.88 10.06
N TYR A 160 13.77 -16.60 9.69
CA TYR A 160 14.50 -16.14 8.50
C TYR A 160 16.01 -16.26 8.70
N LEU A 161 16.55 -15.80 9.82
CA LEU A 161 17.96 -15.86 10.15
C LEU A 161 18.47 -17.31 10.28
N ALA A 162 17.65 -18.18 10.88
CA ALA A 162 17.98 -19.61 11.01
C ALA A 162 18.18 -20.31 9.66
N LYS A 163 17.53 -19.89 8.58
CA LYS A 163 17.76 -20.44 7.23
C LYS A 163 19.19 -20.21 6.72
N TRP A 164 19.86 -19.21 7.26
CA TRP A 164 21.22 -18.81 6.91
C TRP A 164 22.25 -19.24 7.97
N GLU A 165 21.84 -20.12 8.90
CA GLU A 165 22.68 -20.58 10.02
C GLU A 165 23.17 -19.42 10.93
N VAL A 166 22.47 -18.26 10.91
CA VAL A 166 22.76 -17.12 11.77
C VAL A 166 21.98 -17.24 13.07
N ASN A 167 22.68 -17.16 14.21
CA ASN A 167 22.01 -17.03 15.50
C ASN A 167 21.33 -15.66 15.59
N GLY A 168 20.01 -15.64 15.42
CA GLY A 168 19.20 -14.42 15.41
C GLY A 168 18.80 -13.93 16.80
N ASP A 169 18.95 -14.72 17.85
CA ASP A 169 18.44 -14.39 19.19
C ASP A 169 18.94 -13.01 19.69
N PRO A 170 20.24 -12.69 19.62
CA PRO A 170 20.72 -11.38 20.12
C PRO A 170 20.13 -10.21 19.34
N LEU A 171 19.90 -10.37 18.03
CA LEU A 171 19.31 -9.31 17.19
C LEU A 171 17.81 -9.15 17.47
N VAL A 172 17.11 -10.25 17.66
CA VAL A 172 15.69 -10.25 18.03
C VAL A 172 15.49 -9.59 19.38
N ASP A 173 16.33 -9.92 20.37
CA ASP A 173 16.22 -9.34 21.72
C ASP A 173 16.56 -7.85 21.72
N LEU A 174 17.58 -7.42 20.98
CA LEU A 174 17.90 -6.01 20.79
C LEU A 174 16.72 -5.25 20.13
N LEU A 175 16.10 -5.83 19.09
CA LEU A 175 14.97 -5.20 18.40
C LEU A 175 13.75 -5.06 19.32
N LYS A 176 13.47 -6.05 20.16
CA LYS A 176 12.42 -5.95 21.19
C LYS A 176 12.71 -4.82 22.18
N GLU A 177 13.92 -4.77 22.71
CA GLU A 177 14.34 -3.74 23.67
C GLU A 177 14.21 -2.32 23.09
N ILE A 178 14.61 -2.13 21.82
CA ILE A 178 14.43 -0.87 21.11
C ILE A 178 12.93 -0.55 21.00
N ASN A 179 12.12 -1.49 20.57
CA ASN A 179 10.68 -1.27 20.36
C ASN A 179 9.91 -1.05 21.67
N GLU A 180 10.35 -1.63 22.77
CA GLU A 180 9.82 -1.35 24.11
C GLU A 180 10.17 0.06 24.61
N SER A 181 11.29 0.62 24.15
CA SER A 181 11.72 1.97 24.51
C SER A 181 11.03 3.08 23.69
N VAL A 182 10.38 2.73 22.59
CA VAL A 182 9.64 3.66 21.72
C VAL A 182 8.25 3.91 22.28
N SER A 183 7.84 5.18 22.41
CA SER A 183 6.61 5.59 23.13
C SER A 183 5.30 5.24 22.42
N THR A 184 5.34 4.97 21.14
CA THR A 184 4.13 4.66 20.35
C THR A 184 4.39 3.48 19.42
N GLU A 185 3.40 2.60 19.29
CA GLU A 185 3.47 1.42 18.42
C GLU A 185 3.81 1.78 16.97
N ASP A 186 3.31 2.91 16.46
CA ASP A 186 3.53 3.34 15.07
C ASP A 186 4.98 3.67 14.76
N LEU A 187 5.79 3.98 15.77
CA LEU A 187 7.20 4.32 15.63
C LEU A 187 8.15 3.14 15.86
N GLN A 188 7.63 1.95 16.15
CA GLN A 188 8.44 0.76 16.29
C GLN A 188 9.20 0.43 15.00
N LEU A 189 10.32 -0.26 15.13
CA LEU A 189 11.09 -0.80 14.01
C LEU A 189 10.54 -2.15 13.57
N GLY A 190 10.28 -2.29 12.29
CA GLY A 190 9.90 -3.57 11.71
C GLY A 190 11.10 -4.48 11.44
N ILE A 191 10.82 -5.72 11.13
CA ILE A 191 11.84 -6.77 10.92
C ILE A 191 12.53 -6.72 9.56
N SER A 192 11.96 -6.01 8.57
CA SER A 192 12.46 -6.05 7.19
C SER A 192 13.83 -5.40 7.01
N PHE A 193 14.23 -4.50 7.90
CA PHE A 193 15.60 -3.95 7.93
C PHE A 193 16.67 -5.05 8.05
N PHE A 194 16.33 -6.15 8.71
CA PHE A 194 17.24 -7.26 9.00
C PHE A 194 17.00 -8.47 8.08
N MET A 195 16.02 -8.43 7.18
CA MET A 195 15.72 -9.50 6.22
C MET A 195 16.55 -9.33 4.94
N GLN A 196 17.84 -9.17 5.09
CA GLN A 196 18.84 -9.15 4.01
C GLN A 196 19.36 -10.57 3.73
N ASP A 197 20.16 -10.76 2.69
CA ASP A 197 20.90 -12.00 2.51
C ASP A 197 21.66 -12.33 3.80
N GLY A 198 21.30 -13.44 4.45
CA GLY A 198 21.77 -13.75 5.80
C GLY A 198 23.29 -13.97 5.85
N ASN A 199 23.93 -14.38 4.75
CA ASN A 199 25.39 -14.49 4.67
C ASN A 199 26.06 -13.10 4.70
N ALA A 200 25.38 -12.09 4.14
CA ALA A 200 25.89 -10.73 4.10
C ALA A 200 25.53 -9.94 5.38
N LEU A 201 24.47 -10.34 6.12
CA LEU A 201 23.93 -9.57 7.23
C LEU A 201 24.99 -9.13 8.26
N PRO A 202 25.90 -9.99 8.76
CA PRO A 202 26.89 -9.55 9.73
C PRO A 202 27.81 -8.42 9.23
N SER A 203 28.09 -8.39 7.92
CA SER A 203 28.95 -7.37 7.31
C SER A 203 28.21 -6.08 6.99
N VAL A 204 26.90 -6.16 6.65
CA VAL A 204 26.10 -4.99 6.28
C VAL A 204 25.32 -4.38 7.47
N LEU A 205 25.24 -5.09 8.59
CA LEU A 205 24.49 -4.62 9.77
C LEU A 205 24.97 -3.25 10.29
N PRO A 206 26.29 -2.92 10.35
CA PRO A 206 26.73 -1.58 10.73
C PRO A 206 26.24 -0.47 9.77
N ASP A 207 26.16 -0.77 8.48
CA ASP A 207 25.70 0.19 7.47
C ASP A 207 24.18 0.38 7.56
N ILE A 208 23.42 -0.70 7.73
CA ILE A 208 21.97 -0.63 8.01
C ILE A 208 21.71 0.20 9.27
N TRP A 209 22.48 -0.05 10.33
CA TRP A 209 22.34 0.67 11.58
C TRP A 209 22.56 2.18 11.40
N LYS A 210 23.71 2.56 10.83
CA LYS A 210 24.08 3.97 10.65
C LYS A 210 23.28 4.68 9.59
N GLY A 211 22.92 3.98 8.50
CA GLY A 211 22.26 4.58 7.33
C GLY A 211 20.74 4.63 7.42
N GLU A 212 20.14 3.69 8.16
CA GLU A 212 18.69 3.54 8.17
C GLU A 212 18.10 3.63 9.59
N ILE A 213 18.60 2.82 10.53
CA ILE A 213 17.98 2.68 11.87
C ILE A 213 18.27 3.89 12.75
N GLU A 214 19.53 4.29 12.88
CA GLU A 214 19.92 5.41 13.76
C GLU A 214 19.27 6.74 13.33
N PRO A 215 19.23 7.12 12.03
CA PRO A 215 18.51 8.30 11.59
C PRO A 215 17.00 8.22 11.91
N TYR A 216 16.39 7.07 11.65
CA TYR A 216 14.98 6.85 11.94
C TYR A 216 14.67 6.99 13.44
N LEU A 217 15.46 6.38 14.31
CA LEU A 217 15.29 6.50 15.76
C LEU A 217 15.48 7.94 16.23
N LYS A 218 16.50 8.65 15.72
CA LYS A 218 16.72 10.07 16.04
C LYS A 218 15.49 10.90 15.69
N GLU A 219 14.94 10.75 14.50
CA GLU A 219 13.73 11.46 14.08
C GLU A 219 12.52 11.12 14.96
N SER A 220 12.36 9.83 15.29
CA SER A 220 11.29 9.36 16.16
C SER A 220 11.36 9.92 17.58
N PHE A 221 12.56 10.04 18.15
CA PHE A 221 12.75 10.60 19.50
C PHE A 221 12.73 12.13 19.55
N TYR A 222 13.20 12.82 18.50
CA TYR A 222 13.12 14.29 18.43
C TYR A 222 11.69 14.80 18.32
N GLY A 223 10.80 14.06 17.64
CA GLY A 223 9.40 14.42 17.53
C GLY A 223 8.58 14.25 18.83
N GLN A 224 9.19 13.78 19.92
CA GLN A 224 8.54 13.58 21.24
C GLN A 224 8.83 14.72 22.24
N GLN A 225 9.65 15.72 21.88
CA GLN A 225 10.04 16.82 22.77
C GLN A 225 9.17 18.08 22.61
N GLU A 226 8.15 18.05 21.75
CA GLU A 226 7.11 19.07 21.63
C GLU A 226 5.76 18.52 22.16
#